data_cbbe720fd811b376bbb5dd07e117671c
#
_entry.id   cbbe720fd811b376bbb5dd07e117671c
#
_cell.length_a   1.000
_cell.length_b   1.000
_cell.length_c   1.000
_cell.angle_alpha   90.00
_cell.angle_beta   90.00
_cell.angle_gamma   90.00
#
_symmetry.space_group_name_H-M   'P 1'
#
loop_
_entity.id
_entity.type
_entity.pdbx_description
1 polymer ?
#
loop_
_entity_poly.entity_id
_entity_poly.type
_entity_poly.pdbx_seq_one_letter_code
_entity_poly.pdbx_strand_id
1 'polypeptide(L)'
;MDCEDFLAKEQKVLELYFLSLGHFNYDKAKETVEKERDALCKTGANYLFSSVLTALSQMAIAEKLYMSLQYLAPKSFLRKDTSLKSLYEALRLEFLRLKDQASCSTPVSCSPSPSSCSPMMTPSPSAMSLSSMSPTVVIGSFHSGTSYMSQSPQAPVLDAFLSHLCGQLHSFVVARARSVDFYDKLYTLSLGKMMKFKDLSATLSDIIQQNQKLFHHPILTPLKSSFSMELEALHHLLEAQVLLSQWQFLQALLHLKEAHARLGEWNASLLLPENRRTPSSLLRADRLPQLVTWINKLNAFMIGKFTLYFYKILSRQATQQEMKTFGSKMTIDYCQRIASLCKKSDALCVQLLFEALGVEGYYEHGYCHPDHVVEAPKGIDSYPVIYSYPTIYQDKQHRPNIIMIITKKSDDLNSEGIVYFYDSRMEKSYFLVKLDPRVTMVAIYVSRKSERDTYIVSCMQDLAAHVRGNKIFGMLKPGNK
;
A
#
# COMPACT_ATOMS: atom_id res chain seq x y z
N MET A 1 -14.17 -44.18 12.90
CA MET A 1 -14.12 -42.75 12.62
C MET A 1 -12.76 -42.48 12.01
N ASP A 2 -12.75 -42.33 10.68
CA ASP A 2 -11.55 -42.42 9.87
C ASP A 2 -10.64 -41.21 10.05
N CYS A 3 -9.34 -41.40 9.87
CA CYS A 3 -8.30 -40.40 10.04
C CYS A 3 -8.54 -39.17 9.13
N GLU A 4 -9.16 -39.40 7.98
CA GLU A 4 -9.54 -38.35 7.03
C GLU A 4 -10.67 -37.46 7.55
N ASP A 5 -11.63 -37.94 8.34
CA ASP A 5 -12.75 -37.17 8.88
C ASP A 5 -12.32 -36.19 9.97
N PHE A 6 -11.28 -36.51 10.76
CA PHE A 6 -10.82 -35.62 11.83
C PHE A 6 -10.05 -34.43 11.25
N LEU A 7 -9.13 -34.62 10.33
CA LEU A 7 -8.40 -33.55 9.65
C LEU A 7 -9.33 -32.66 8.84
N ALA A 8 -10.41 -33.23 8.29
CA ALA A 8 -11.42 -32.53 7.52
C ALA A 8 -12.19 -31.49 8.37
N LYS A 9 -12.40 -31.75 9.65
CA LYS A 9 -13.10 -30.80 10.54
C LYS A 9 -12.25 -29.59 10.85
N GLU A 10 -10.98 -29.79 11.28
CA GLU A 10 -10.06 -28.71 11.57
C GLU A 10 -9.77 -27.87 10.34
N GLN A 11 -9.56 -28.49 9.20
CA GLN A 11 -9.36 -27.82 7.91
C GLN A 11 -10.57 -26.98 7.55
N LYS A 12 -11.79 -27.45 7.70
CA LYS A 12 -13.02 -26.71 7.42
C LYS A 12 -13.17 -25.46 8.30
N VAL A 13 -12.81 -25.55 9.58
CA VAL A 13 -12.81 -24.38 10.48
C VAL A 13 -11.82 -23.33 9.99
N LEU A 14 -10.62 -23.73 9.61
CA LEU A 14 -9.59 -22.83 9.08
C LEU A 14 -9.98 -22.23 7.73
N GLU A 15 -10.59 -23.01 6.83
CA GLU A 15 -11.12 -22.51 5.55
C GLU A 15 -12.18 -21.44 5.76
N LEU A 16 -13.14 -21.65 6.66
CA LEU A 16 -14.17 -20.67 7.00
C LEU A 16 -13.56 -19.39 7.62
N TYR A 17 -12.54 -19.56 8.45
CA TYR A 17 -11.81 -18.44 9.05
C TYR A 17 -11.12 -17.59 7.99
N PHE A 18 -10.28 -18.18 7.12
CA PHE A 18 -9.55 -17.43 6.10
C PHE A 18 -10.47 -16.85 5.02
N LEU A 19 -11.53 -17.56 4.66
CA LEU A 19 -12.57 -17.00 3.78
C LEU A 19 -13.24 -15.78 4.39
N SER A 20 -13.57 -15.83 5.69
CA SER A 20 -14.15 -14.69 6.40
C SER A 20 -13.20 -13.50 6.47
N LEU A 21 -11.90 -13.73 6.70
CA LEU A 21 -10.86 -12.69 6.66
C LEU A 21 -10.76 -12.05 5.26
N GLY A 22 -10.71 -12.86 4.21
CA GLY A 22 -10.63 -12.37 2.82
C GLY A 22 -11.83 -11.53 2.41
N HIS A 23 -12.99 -11.74 3.05
CA HIS A 23 -14.19 -10.94 2.86
C HIS A 23 -14.37 -9.80 3.89
N PHE A 24 -13.32 -9.49 4.67
CA PHE A 24 -13.32 -8.45 5.71
C PHE A 24 -14.34 -8.66 6.83
N ASN A 25 -14.83 -9.89 7.02
CA ASN A 25 -15.73 -10.27 8.11
C ASN A 25 -14.94 -10.70 9.35
N TYR A 26 -14.14 -9.78 9.90
CA TYR A 26 -13.21 -10.05 11.01
C TYR A 26 -13.87 -10.57 12.27
N ASP A 27 -15.05 -10.05 12.60
CA ASP A 27 -15.79 -10.47 13.78
C ASP A 27 -16.31 -11.90 13.61
N LYS A 28 -16.80 -12.28 12.42
CA LYS A 28 -17.21 -13.64 12.07
C LYS A 28 -16.00 -14.60 12.10
N ALA A 29 -14.87 -14.17 11.54
CA ALA A 29 -13.63 -14.95 11.56
C ALA A 29 -13.20 -15.26 13.00
N LYS A 30 -13.16 -14.22 13.85
CA LYS A 30 -12.85 -14.35 15.27
C LYS A 30 -13.82 -15.29 16.00
N GLU A 31 -15.11 -15.09 15.84
CA GLU A 31 -16.14 -15.91 16.46
C GLU A 31 -16.04 -17.40 16.05
N THR A 32 -15.71 -17.67 14.78
CA THR A 32 -15.53 -19.05 14.27
C THR A 32 -14.43 -19.79 15.04
N VAL A 33 -13.26 -19.17 15.20
CA VAL A 33 -12.14 -19.81 15.89
C VAL A 33 -12.32 -19.87 17.42
N GLU A 34 -12.98 -18.86 18.01
CA GLU A 34 -13.27 -18.85 19.46
C GLU A 34 -14.27 -19.93 19.84
N LYS A 35 -15.32 -20.16 19.06
CA LYS A 35 -16.29 -21.24 19.27
C LYS A 35 -15.62 -22.62 19.23
N GLU A 36 -14.76 -22.88 18.25
CA GLU A 36 -14.07 -24.16 18.15
C GLU A 36 -13.05 -24.35 19.30
N ARG A 37 -12.29 -23.30 19.64
CA ARG A 37 -11.39 -23.30 20.79
C ARG A 37 -12.13 -23.67 22.09
N ASP A 38 -13.27 -23.04 22.34
CA ASP A 38 -14.07 -23.27 23.55
C ASP A 38 -14.66 -24.69 23.59
N ALA A 39 -14.96 -25.27 22.42
CA ALA A 39 -15.37 -26.67 22.30
C ALA A 39 -14.20 -27.62 22.64
N LEU A 40 -13.00 -27.36 22.12
CA LEU A 40 -11.79 -28.13 22.41
C LEU A 40 -11.38 -28.08 23.90
N CYS A 41 -11.51 -26.90 24.53
CA CYS A 41 -11.21 -26.74 25.95
C CYS A 41 -12.12 -27.61 26.83
N LYS A 42 -13.39 -27.81 26.45
CA LYS A 42 -14.33 -28.69 27.20
C LYS A 42 -14.01 -30.17 27.07
N THR A 43 -13.45 -30.58 25.95
CA THR A 43 -13.09 -31.98 25.68
C THR A 43 -11.69 -32.34 26.13
N GLY A 44 -10.84 -31.36 26.48
CA GLY A 44 -9.42 -31.57 26.81
C GLY A 44 -8.57 -32.05 25.62
N ALA A 45 -9.12 -31.94 24.38
CA ALA A 45 -8.47 -32.43 23.20
C ALA A 45 -7.57 -31.35 22.58
N ASN A 46 -6.43 -31.78 22.04
CA ASN A 46 -5.51 -31.05 21.17
C ASN A 46 -5.14 -29.59 21.59
N TYR A 47 -4.25 -29.48 22.59
CA TYR A 47 -3.75 -28.22 23.13
C TYR A 47 -3.08 -27.34 22.04
N LEU A 48 -2.32 -27.95 21.11
CA LEU A 48 -1.61 -27.22 20.06
C LEU A 48 -2.60 -26.50 19.13
N PHE A 49 -3.62 -27.21 18.66
CA PHE A 49 -4.65 -26.61 17.79
C PHE A 49 -5.42 -25.49 18.51
N SER A 50 -5.76 -25.68 19.79
CA SER A 50 -6.40 -24.65 20.62
C SER A 50 -5.53 -23.37 20.73
N SER A 51 -4.21 -23.52 20.83
CA SER A 51 -3.26 -22.40 20.86
C SER A 51 -3.19 -21.70 19.49
N VAL A 52 -3.21 -22.44 18.39
CA VAL A 52 -3.29 -21.88 17.03
C VAL A 52 -4.57 -21.07 16.85
N LEU A 53 -5.72 -21.58 17.29
CA LEU A 53 -7.00 -20.85 17.21
C LEU A 53 -6.97 -19.55 18.02
N THR A 54 -6.27 -19.55 19.17
CA THR A 54 -6.07 -18.33 19.97
C THR A 54 -5.25 -17.28 19.21
N ALA A 55 -4.14 -17.70 18.59
CA ALA A 55 -3.33 -16.80 17.75
C ALA A 55 -4.12 -16.26 16.55
N LEU A 56 -4.94 -17.09 15.90
CA LEU A 56 -5.81 -16.67 14.80
C LEU A 56 -6.88 -15.68 15.24
N SER A 57 -7.46 -15.83 16.45
CA SER A 57 -8.38 -14.83 17.01
C SER A 57 -7.70 -13.45 17.15
N GLN A 58 -6.45 -13.40 17.65
CA GLN A 58 -5.67 -12.17 17.74
C GLN A 58 -5.31 -11.62 16.34
N MET A 59 -5.01 -12.49 15.39
CA MET A 59 -4.74 -12.07 14.00
C MET A 59 -5.96 -11.42 13.35
N ALA A 60 -7.18 -11.90 13.59
CA ALA A 60 -8.40 -11.26 13.08
C ALA A 60 -8.56 -9.83 13.63
N ILE A 61 -8.20 -9.59 14.90
CA ILE A 61 -8.19 -8.24 15.50
C ILE A 61 -7.12 -7.37 14.82
N ALA A 62 -5.91 -7.90 14.59
CA ALA A 62 -4.82 -7.18 13.95
C ALA A 62 -5.19 -6.75 12.52
N GLU A 63 -5.74 -7.65 11.71
CA GLU A 63 -6.19 -7.35 10.34
C GLU A 63 -7.34 -6.32 10.32
N LYS A 64 -8.28 -6.39 11.28
CA LYS A 64 -9.34 -5.36 11.43
C LYS A 64 -8.75 -3.97 11.70
N LEU A 65 -7.79 -3.88 12.62
CA LEU A 65 -7.10 -2.63 12.94
C LEU A 65 -6.27 -2.12 11.77
N TYR A 66 -5.58 -3.02 11.05
CA TYR A 66 -4.82 -2.69 9.87
C TYR A 66 -5.70 -2.07 8.78
N MET A 67 -6.77 -2.74 8.40
CA MET A 67 -7.66 -2.31 7.32
C MET A 67 -8.48 -1.06 7.67
N SER A 68 -8.67 -0.77 8.96
CA SER A 68 -9.31 0.47 9.43
C SER A 68 -8.36 1.66 9.54
N LEU A 69 -7.04 1.48 9.30
CA LEU A 69 -6.01 2.51 9.42
C LEU A 69 -5.95 3.19 10.80
N GLN A 70 -6.57 2.61 11.83
CA GLN A 70 -6.64 3.20 13.17
C GLN A 70 -5.26 3.40 13.83
N TYR A 71 -4.27 2.61 13.43
CA TYR A 71 -2.90 2.73 13.92
C TYR A 71 -2.19 4.03 13.50
N LEU A 72 -2.70 4.72 12.46
CA LEU A 72 -2.23 6.03 12.03
C LEU A 72 -2.94 7.19 12.79
N ALA A 73 -3.96 6.89 13.59
CA ALA A 73 -4.65 7.89 14.39
C ALA A 73 -3.71 8.46 15.48
N PRO A 74 -3.92 9.72 15.93
CA PRO A 74 -3.14 10.29 17.03
C PRO A 74 -3.34 9.45 18.28
N LYS A 75 -2.22 9.11 18.94
CA LYS A 75 -2.27 8.37 20.21
C LYS A 75 -3.00 9.21 21.25
N SER A 76 -4.08 8.69 21.80
CA SER A 76 -4.73 9.28 22.97
C SER A 76 -3.80 9.11 24.17
N PHE A 77 -3.52 10.19 24.90
CA PHE A 77 -2.65 10.18 26.08
C PHE A 77 -3.16 9.28 27.23
N LEU A 78 -4.41 8.83 27.16
CA LEU A 78 -5.08 8.09 28.24
C LEU A 78 -5.18 6.56 28.02
N ARG A 79 -4.77 6.04 26.86
CA ARG A 79 -4.81 4.59 26.61
C ARG A 79 -3.41 4.04 26.39
N LYS A 80 -3.04 3.02 27.20
CA LYS A 80 -1.96 2.07 26.88
C LYS A 80 -2.45 1.16 25.72
N ASP A 81 -2.66 1.73 24.56
CA ASP A 81 -3.00 0.92 23.40
C ASP A 81 -1.74 0.19 22.95
N THR A 82 -1.78 -1.14 22.99
CA THR A 82 -0.82 -1.97 22.29
C THR A 82 -0.81 -1.52 20.84
N SER A 83 0.34 -1.02 20.39
CA SER A 83 0.44 -0.55 18.98
C SER A 83 0.20 -1.74 18.04
N LEU A 84 -0.35 -1.50 16.86
CA LEU A 84 -0.53 -2.56 15.86
C LEU A 84 0.79 -3.27 15.55
N LYS A 85 1.92 -2.55 15.56
CA LYS A 85 3.27 -3.13 15.43
C LYS A 85 3.58 -4.12 16.55
N SER A 86 3.26 -3.78 17.80
CA SER A 86 3.45 -4.69 18.94
C SER A 86 2.57 -5.93 18.83
N LEU A 87 1.36 -5.79 18.31
CA LEU A 87 0.46 -6.93 18.10
C LEU A 87 0.98 -7.86 16.99
N TYR A 88 1.45 -7.34 15.86
CA TYR A 88 2.09 -8.16 14.83
C TYR A 88 3.39 -8.79 15.32
N GLU A 89 4.18 -8.11 16.13
CA GLU A 89 5.40 -8.69 16.71
C GLU A 89 5.08 -9.84 17.67
N ALA A 90 4.06 -9.70 18.52
CA ALA A 90 3.59 -10.77 19.39
C ALA A 90 3.09 -11.97 18.57
N LEU A 91 2.31 -11.75 17.51
CA LEU A 91 1.85 -12.79 16.59
C LEU A 91 3.02 -13.47 15.86
N ARG A 92 4.03 -12.72 15.44
CA ARG A 92 5.24 -13.26 14.80
C ARG A 92 5.96 -14.26 15.72
N LEU A 93 6.17 -13.89 16.98
CA LEU A 93 6.80 -14.76 17.97
C LEU A 93 5.93 -15.97 18.29
N GLU A 94 4.62 -15.79 18.41
CA GLU A 94 3.69 -16.86 18.73
C GLU A 94 3.59 -17.89 17.59
N PHE A 95 3.48 -17.47 16.33
CA PHE A 95 3.47 -18.40 15.20
C PHE A 95 4.79 -19.15 15.05
N LEU A 96 5.93 -18.52 15.36
CA LEU A 96 7.22 -19.19 15.37
C LEU A 96 7.28 -20.26 16.47
N ARG A 97 6.85 -19.91 17.69
CA ARG A 97 6.77 -20.82 18.83
C ARG A 97 5.87 -22.03 18.54
N LEU A 98 4.69 -21.79 17.96
CA LEU A 98 3.73 -22.86 17.61
C LEU A 98 4.29 -23.75 16.50
N LYS A 99 4.99 -23.19 15.52
CA LYS A 99 5.68 -23.97 14.48
C LYS A 99 6.71 -24.93 15.09
N ASP A 100 7.57 -24.42 15.96
CA ASP A 100 8.64 -25.20 16.60
C ASP A 100 8.06 -26.28 17.52
N GLN A 101 7.02 -25.95 18.29
CA GLN A 101 6.31 -26.90 19.14
C GLN A 101 5.70 -28.06 18.33
N ALA A 102 5.04 -27.74 17.21
CA ALA A 102 4.47 -28.74 16.31
C ALA A 102 5.54 -29.63 15.65
N SER A 103 6.72 -29.07 15.34
CA SER A 103 7.84 -29.83 14.78
C SER A 103 8.49 -30.79 15.77
N CYS A 104 8.52 -30.47 17.07
CA CYS A 104 9.07 -31.32 18.10
C CYS A 104 8.19 -32.53 18.44
N SER A 105 6.89 -32.47 18.13
CA SER A 105 5.94 -33.55 18.35
C SER A 105 6.04 -34.70 17.31
N THR A 106 6.73 -34.49 16.21
CA THR A 106 6.95 -35.51 15.17
C THR A 106 8.19 -36.33 15.52
N PRO A 107 8.09 -37.63 15.80
CA PRO A 107 9.26 -38.49 16.07
C PRO A 107 10.11 -38.57 14.80
N VAL A 108 11.34 -38.06 14.87
CA VAL A 108 12.35 -38.30 13.84
C VAL A 108 12.64 -39.79 13.84
N SER A 109 12.18 -40.50 12.82
CA SER A 109 12.59 -41.88 12.57
C SER A 109 14.06 -41.89 12.15
N CYS A 110 14.95 -41.92 13.12
CA CYS A 110 16.33 -42.29 12.90
C CYS A 110 16.39 -43.78 12.61
N SER A 111 16.40 -44.17 11.37
CA SER A 111 16.80 -45.50 10.96
C SER A 111 18.30 -45.69 11.24
N PRO A 112 18.74 -46.63 12.08
CA PRO A 112 20.15 -46.93 12.21
C PRO A 112 20.58 -47.75 10.99
N SER A 113 21.40 -47.20 10.14
CA SER A 113 22.14 -47.98 9.15
C SER A 113 23.26 -48.76 9.84
N PRO A 114 23.37 -50.07 9.64
CA PRO A 114 24.49 -50.85 10.18
C PRO A 114 25.68 -50.71 9.23
N SER A 115 26.71 -49.98 9.64
CA SER A 115 28.01 -50.08 9.00
C SER A 115 28.98 -50.85 9.85
N SER A 116 29.50 -51.88 9.20
CA SER A 116 30.48 -52.87 9.58
C SER A 116 31.81 -52.29 10.11
N CYS A 117 32.35 -53.08 11.07
CA CYS A 117 33.67 -52.97 11.67
C CYS A 117 34.86 -53.09 10.70
N SER A 118 35.96 -52.37 11.00
CA SER A 118 37.23 -53.04 11.36
C SER A 118 38.35 -52.01 11.62
N PRO A 119 39.39 -52.37 12.40
CA PRO A 119 40.24 -51.45 13.18
C PRO A 119 41.64 -51.30 12.63
N MET A 120 42.36 -50.19 13.00
CA MET A 120 43.81 -50.25 13.26
C MET A 120 44.41 -48.98 13.79
N MET A 121 45.06 -49.15 14.96
CA MET A 121 46.35 -48.66 15.45
C MET A 121 46.57 -47.17 15.74
N THR A 122 46.90 -46.98 17.00
CA THR A 122 47.59 -45.97 17.80
C THR A 122 48.94 -45.48 17.26
N PRO A 123 49.68 -44.42 17.80
CA PRO A 123 49.77 -44.06 19.23
C PRO A 123 49.81 -42.55 19.57
N SER A 124 49.66 -42.32 20.86
CA SER A 124 49.86 -41.11 21.66
C SER A 124 51.35 -40.58 21.67
N PRO A 125 51.83 -39.55 22.44
CA PRO A 125 51.26 -38.98 23.66
C PRO A 125 51.53 -37.45 23.90
N SER A 126 51.15 -37.04 25.10
CA SER A 126 51.67 -35.92 25.96
C SER A 126 50.83 -34.63 25.94
N ALA A 127 50.51 -34.02 27.02
CA ALA A 127 50.56 -34.17 28.49
C ALA A 127 50.14 -32.84 29.12
N MET A 128 49.68 -32.93 30.33
CA MET A 128 49.61 -31.91 31.40
C MET A 128 48.42 -30.93 31.38
N SER A 129 47.69 -30.74 32.42
CA SER A 129 47.52 -31.21 33.81
C SER A 129 46.75 -30.15 34.59
N LEU A 130 46.00 -30.63 35.56
CA LEU A 130 45.59 -30.04 36.85
C LEU A 130 44.40 -29.04 36.79
N SER A 131 43.46 -29.15 37.58
CA SER A 131 42.97 -29.68 38.84
C SER A 131 41.75 -28.81 39.20
N SER A 132 40.73 -29.09 39.87
CA SER A 132 40.36 -30.02 40.93
C SER A 132 38.95 -29.58 41.44
N MET A 133 38.28 -30.53 42.03
CA MET A 133 37.26 -30.45 43.08
C MET A 133 35.78 -30.53 42.70
N SER A 134 35.32 -31.73 42.94
CA SER A 134 33.93 -32.05 43.34
C SER A 134 33.66 -31.66 44.79
N PRO A 135 32.39 -31.56 45.22
CA PRO A 135 31.89 -32.71 45.97
C PRO A 135 30.43 -33.11 45.65
N THR A 136 30.26 -34.36 45.85
CA THR A 136 29.14 -35.26 45.99
C THR A 136 28.06 -34.76 46.98
N VAL A 137 26.74 -34.95 46.65
CA VAL A 137 25.67 -35.35 47.60
C VAL A 137 24.49 -35.98 46.83
N VAL A 138 24.30 -37.28 46.90
CA VAL A 138 23.28 -38.13 47.47
C VAL A 138 21.84 -38.05 46.92
N ILE A 139 21.50 -39.12 46.18
CA ILE A 139 20.32 -40.01 46.20
C ILE A 139 18.97 -39.40 46.62
N GLY A 140 18.03 -39.47 45.69
CA GLY A 140 16.61 -39.41 45.92
C GLY A 140 15.85 -40.06 44.74
N SER A 141 15.62 -41.38 44.83
CA SER A 141 14.75 -42.11 43.91
C SER A 141 13.31 -41.68 44.14
N PHE A 142 12.71 -40.99 43.18
CA PHE A 142 11.26 -40.94 43.04
C PHE A 142 10.84 -41.56 41.72
N HIS A 143 10.25 -42.76 41.86
CA HIS A 143 9.42 -43.34 40.81
C HIS A 143 8.19 -42.48 40.63
N SER A 144 8.17 -41.69 39.54
CA SER A 144 6.94 -41.10 39.03
C SER A 144 6.60 -41.86 37.77
N GLY A 145 5.53 -42.61 37.81
CA GLY A 145 4.95 -43.29 36.68
C GLY A 145 4.55 -42.28 35.62
N THR A 146 5.25 -42.24 34.53
CA THR A 146 4.82 -41.58 33.30
C THR A 146 3.67 -42.37 32.72
N SER A 147 2.45 -41.90 32.96
CA SER A 147 1.29 -42.31 32.16
C SER A 147 1.58 -41.96 30.72
N TYR A 148 1.95 -42.93 29.94
CA TYR A 148 1.90 -42.84 28.48
C TYR A 148 0.43 -42.75 28.08
N MET A 149 -0.09 -41.51 27.97
CA MET A 149 -1.32 -41.29 27.23
C MET A 149 -1.06 -41.78 25.82
N SER A 150 -1.81 -42.76 25.39
CA SER A 150 -1.84 -43.27 24.04
C SER A 150 -2.21 -42.16 23.08
N GLN A 151 -1.20 -41.50 22.50
CA GLN A 151 -1.41 -40.56 21.40
C GLN A 151 -2.01 -41.36 20.25
N SER A 152 -3.19 -40.93 19.78
CA SER A 152 -3.81 -41.48 18.60
C SER A 152 -2.86 -41.31 17.41
N PRO A 153 -2.78 -42.22 16.43
CA PRO A 153 -1.90 -42.11 15.26
C PRO A 153 -2.19 -40.91 14.36
N GLN A 154 -3.19 -40.09 14.69
CA GLN A 154 -3.65 -38.90 13.98
C GLN A 154 -2.93 -37.62 14.41
N ALA A 155 -2.35 -37.58 15.62
CA ALA A 155 -1.65 -36.39 16.14
C ALA A 155 -0.46 -35.94 15.27
N PRO A 156 0.42 -36.82 14.75
CA PRO A 156 1.59 -36.36 14.00
C PRO A 156 1.25 -35.76 12.63
N VAL A 157 0.14 -36.13 11.99
CA VAL A 157 -0.26 -35.54 10.69
C VAL A 157 -0.82 -34.12 10.87
N LEU A 158 -1.65 -33.94 11.88
CA LEU A 158 -2.16 -32.60 12.21
C LEU A 158 -1.03 -31.66 12.67
N ASP A 159 -0.10 -32.13 13.48
CA ASP A 159 1.04 -31.35 13.96
C ASP A 159 1.94 -30.90 12.79
N ALA A 160 2.23 -31.78 11.85
CA ALA A 160 2.97 -31.43 10.63
C ALA A 160 2.25 -30.37 9.78
N PHE A 161 0.94 -30.50 9.61
CA PHE A 161 0.12 -29.51 8.92
C PHE A 161 0.15 -28.16 9.66
N LEU A 162 -0.04 -28.15 10.98
CA LEU A 162 -0.03 -26.93 11.79
C LEU A 162 1.36 -26.27 11.79
N SER A 163 2.45 -27.04 11.85
CA SER A 163 3.81 -26.52 11.73
C SER A 163 4.00 -25.76 10.42
N HIS A 164 3.59 -26.37 9.30
CA HIS A 164 3.67 -25.73 7.99
C HIS A 164 2.81 -24.47 7.91
N LEU A 165 1.56 -24.53 8.36
CA LEU A 165 0.63 -23.41 8.37
C LEU A 165 1.17 -22.25 9.23
N CYS A 166 1.65 -22.53 10.45
CA CYS A 166 2.23 -21.53 11.33
C CYS A 166 3.47 -20.86 10.72
N GLY A 167 4.32 -21.62 10.01
CA GLY A 167 5.45 -21.08 9.27
C GLY A 167 5.05 -20.09 8.18
N GLN A 168 3.98 -20.36 7.46
CA GLN A 168 3.45 -19.44 6.44
C GLN A 168 2.75 -18.24 7.06
N LEU A 169 2.01 -18.41 8.16
CA LEU A 169 1.39 -17.30 8.91
C LEU A 169 2.44 -16.38 9.53
N HIS A 170 3.54 -16.95 10.04
CA HIS A 170 4.69 -16.15 10.49
C HIS A 170 5.19 -15.24 9.36
N SER A 171 5.40 -15.78 8.16
CA SER A 171 5.84 -15.01 6.99
C SER A 171 4.84 -13.93 6.58
N PHE A 172 3.54 -14.22 6.63
CA PHE A 172 2.48 -13.26 6.37
C PHE A 172 2.49 -12.10 7.38
N VAL A 173 2.62 -12.40 8.66
CA VAL A 173 2.65 -11.37 9.72
C VAL A 173 3.88 -10.47 9.59
N VAL A 174 5.04 -11.02 9.20
CA VAL A 174 6.24 -10.23 8.89
C VAL A 174 5.97 -9.29 7.70
N ALA A 175 5.32 -9.78 6.64
CA ALA A 175 4.96 -8.96 5.49
C ALA A 175 3.99 -7.82 5.88
N ARG A 176 2.98 -8.10 6.72
CA ARG A 176 2.05 -7.10 7.25
C ARG A 176 2.73 -6.04 8.12
N ALA A 177 3.66 -6.42 8.97
CA ALA A 177 4.44 -5.48 9.77
C ALA A 177 5.20 -4.48 8.89
N ARG A 178 5.80 -4.97 7.79
CA ARG A 178 6.47 -4.12 6.79
C ARG A 178 5.47 -3.20 6.06
N SER A 179 4.27 -3.69 5.77
CA SER A 179 3.22 -2.86 5.16
C SER A 179 2.78 -1.74 6.12
N VAL A 180 2.68 -2.01 7.42
CA VAL A 180 2.41 -0.98 8.45
C VAL A 180 3.48 0.10 8.45
N ASP A 181 4.77 -0.30 8.40
CA ASP A 181 5.89 0.64 8.32
C ASP A 181 5.85 1.48 7.04
N PHE A 182 5.48 0.87 5.92
CA PHE A 182 5.31 1.56 4.66
C PHE A 182 4.21 2.63 4.72
N TYR A 183 3.02 2.30 5.24
CA TYR A 183 1.93 3.28 5.36
C TYR A 183 2.25 4.39 6.37
N ASP A 184 2.94 4.09 7.46
CA ASP A 184 3.41 5.08 8.43
C ASP A 184 4.40 6.07 7.79
N LYS A 185 5.36 5.55 7.00
CA LYS A 185 6.29 6.35 6.20
C LYS A 185 5.54 7.20 5.16
N LEU A 186 4.60 6.59 4.43
CA LEU A 186 3.79 7.28 3.42
C LEU A 186 2.99 8.44 4.04
N TYR A 187 2.34 8.21 5.17
CA TYR A 187 1.63 9.24 5.91
C TYR A 187 2.57 10.36 6.38
N THR A 188 3.71 10.00 7.00
CA THR A 188 4.69 10.98 7.50
C THR A 188 5.24 11.87 6.39
N LEU A 189 5.55 11.29 5.23
CA LEU A 189 6.03 12.04 4.06
C LEU A 189 4.95 12.96 3.47
N SER A 190 3.66 12.61 3.60
CA SER A 190 2.55 13.43 3.10
C SER A 190 2.36 14.73 3.87
N LEU A 191 2.87 14.81 5.10
CA LEU A 191 2.85 16.02 5.93
C LEU A 191 3.93 17.04 5.53
N GLY A 192 4.92 16.60 4.75
CA GLY A 192 6.03 17.41 4.29
C GLY A 192 5.77 18.07 2.93
N LYS A 193 6.87 18.55 2.34
CA LYS A 193 6.92 19.08 0.99
C LYS A 193 6.70 18.00 -0.07
N MET A 194 6.96 18.29 -1.34
CA MET A 194 6.78 17.33 -2.45
C MET A 194 7.38 15.96 -2.16
N MET A 195 6.57 14.91 -2.33
CA MET A 195 6.93 13.53 -2.02
C MET A 195 7.87 12.93 -3.07
N LYS A 196 8.86 12.15 -2.63
CA LYS A 196 9.75 11.36 -3.51
C LYS A 196 9.10 10.00 -3.81
N PHE A 197 8.22 9.97 -4.80
CA PHE A 197 7.44 8.78 -5.15
C PHE A 197 8.30 7.60 -5.62
N LYS A 198 9.45 7.85 -6.25
CA LYS A 198 10.36 6.79 -6.71
C LYS A 198 10.87 5.90 -5.57
N ASP A 199 11.26 6.51 -4.45
CA ASP A 199 11.75 5.77 -3.28
C ASP A 199 10.62 4.96 -2.61
N LEU A 200 9.39 5.50 -2.63
CA LEU A 200 8.21 4.81 -2.11
C LEU A 200 7.84 3.61 -2.99
N SER A 201 7.85 3.78 -4.30
CA SER A 201 7.57 2.69 -5.23
C SER A 201 8.60 1.57 -5.13
N ALA A 202 9.89 1.90 -5.04
CA ALA A 202 10.95 0.91 -4.82
C ALA A 202 10.75 0.13 -3.51
N THR A 203 10.45 0.83 -2.39
CA THR A 203 10.18 0.18 -1.10
C THR A 203 8.99 -0.79 -1.19
N LEU A 204 7.93 -0.40 -1.90
CA LEU A 204 6.74 -1.24 -2.07
C LEU A 204 7.02 -2.46 -2.97
N SER A 205 7.79 -2.26 -4.05
CA SER A 205 8.26 -3.35 -4.92
C SER A 205 9.07 -4.38 -4.15
N ASP A 206 9.96 -3.95 -3.26
CA ASP A 206 10.74 -4.85 -2.40
C ASP A 206 9.84 -5.68 -1.47
N ILE A 207 8.80 -5.06 -0.88
CA ILE A 207 7.82 -5.79 -0.05
C ILE A 207 7.10 -6.84 -0.87
N ILE A 208 6.64 -6.52 -2.07
CA ILE A 208 5.95 -7.45 -2.96
C ILE A 208 6.87 -8.62 -3.33
N GLN A 209 8.06 -8.34 -3.86
CA GLN A 209 8.99 -9.36 -4.35
C GLN A 209 9.45 -10.33 -3.27
N GLN A 210 9.77 -9.82 -2.07
CA GLN A 210 10.24 -10.65 -0.96
C GLN A 210 9.15 -11.56 -0.39
N ASN A 211 7.88 -11.17 -0.51
CA ASN A 211 6.77 -11.89 0.12
C ASN A 211 5.91 -12.70 -0.86
N GLN A 212 6.06 -12.51 -2.17
CA GLN A 212 5.22 -13.13 -3.20
C GLN A 212 5.18 -14.67 -3.12
N LYS A 213 6.29 -15.32 -2.68
CA LYS A 213 6.45 -16.77 -2.63
C LYS A 213 6.36 -17.36 -1.23
N LEU A 214 6.18 -16.56 -0.18
CA LEU A 214 6.34 -17.02 1.20
C LEU A 214 5.10 -17.69 1.80
N PHE A 215 3.90 -17.33 1.35
CA PHE A 215 2.64 -17.90 1.85
C PHE A 215 1.76 -18.33 0.68
N HIS A 216 1.83 -19.60 0.35
CA HIS A 216 1.20 -20.19 -0.85
C HIS A 216 0.30 -21.38 -0.55
N HIS A 217 0.07 -21.74 0.72
CA HIS A 217 -0.84 -22.83 1.08
C HIS A 217 -2.27 -22.49 0.59
N PRO A 218 -2.98 -23.45 -0.04
CA PRO A 218 -4.31 -23.19 -0.63
C PRO A 218 -5.31 -22.58 0.33
N ILE A 219 -5.28 -22.97 1.61
CA ILE A 219 -6.17 -22.43 2.64
C ILE A 219 -5.97 -20.93 2.90
N LEU A 220 -4.78 -20.39 2.59
CA LEU A 220 -4.43 -18.97 2.73
C LEU A 220 -4.76 -18.16 1.48
N THR A 221 -5.30 -18.77 0.43
CA THR A 221 -5.60 -18.10 -0.85
C THR A 221 -6.41 -16.79 -0.67
N PRO A 222 -7.48 -16.72 0.14
CA PRO A 222 -8.24 -15.49 0.31
C PRO A 222 -7.40 -14.36 0.94
N LEU A 223 -6.55 -14.71 1.90
CA LEU A 223 -5.66 -13.78 2.58
C LEU A 223 -4.55 -13.29 1.65
N LYS A 224 -3.92 -14.19 0.91
CA LYS A 224 -2.90 -13.90 -0.10
C LYS A 224 -3.45 -13.01 -1.21
N SER A 225 -4.62 -13.33 -1.73
CA SER A 225 -5.27 -12.54 -2.78
C SER A 225 -5.53 -11.11 -2.33
N SER A 226 -6.09 -10.91 -1.13
CA SER A 226 -6.31 -9.57 -0.56
C SER A 226 -4.99 -8.80 -0.39
N PHE A 227 -3.94 -9.44 0.10
CA PHE A 227 -2.61 -8.85 0.26
C PHE A 227 -1.99 -8.42 -1.08
N SER A 228 -2.05 -9.30 -2.09
CA SER A 228 -1.49 -9.00 -3.42
C SER A 228 -2.26 -7.88 -4.11
N MET A 229 -3.60 -7.92 -4.12
CA MET A 229 -4.42 -6.89 -4.75
C MET A 229 -4.19 -5.50 -4.13
N GLU A 230 -4.06 -5.44 -2.81
CA GLU A 230 -3.75 -4.21 -2.09
C GLU A 230 -2.42 -3.60 -2.54
N LEU A 231 -1.33 -4.38 -2.42
CA LEU A 231 0.01 -3.85 -2.65
C LEU A 231 0.30 -3.62 -4.15
N GLU A 232 -0.19 -4.50 -5.03
CA GLU A 232 -0.03 -4.34 -6.48
C GLU A 232 -0.80 -3.11 -6.99
N ALA A 233 -2.07 -2.93 -6.56
CA ALA A 233 -2.82 -1.74 -6.94
C ALA A 233 -2.12 -0.45 -6.48
N LEU A 234 -1.64 -0.42 -5.24
CA LEU A 234 -0.92 0.73 -4.70
C LEU A 234 0.41 0.97 -5.44
N HIS A 235 1.17 -0.10 -5.74
CA HIS A 235 2.42 -0.02 -6.50
C HIS A 235 2.19 0.58 -7.89
N HIS A 236 1.19 0.11 -8.63
CA HIS A 236 0.85 0.67 -9.93
C HIS A 236 0.44 2.14 -9.86
N LEU A 237 -0.28 2.57 -8.81
CA LEU A 237 -0.63 3.99 -8.63
C LEU A 237 0.60 4.86 -8.34
N LEU A 238 1.56 4.38 -7.54
CA LEU A 238 2.81 5.10 -7.27
C LEU A 238 3.71 5.16 -8.51
N GLU A 239 3.82 4.06 -9.27
CA GLU A 239 4.54 4.05 -10.56
C GLU A 239 3.90 5.00 -11.57
N ALA A 240 2.58 5.02 -11.68
CA ALA A 240 1.89 5.98 -12.54
C ALA A 240 2.25 7.43 -12.18
N GLN A 241 2.37 7.76 -10.89
CA GLN A 241 2.79 9.09 -10.44
C GLN A 241 4.25 9.40 -10.81
N VAL A 242 5.16 8.43 -10.70
CA VAL A 242 6.57 8.58 -11.14
C VAL A 242 6.61 8.85 -12.64
N LEU A 243 5.90 8.06 -13.43
CA LEU A 243 5.86 8.15 -14.89
C LEU A 243 5.19 9.44 -15.39
N LEU A 244 4.15 9.93 -14.69
CA LEU A 244 3.56 11.25 -14.94
C LEU A 244 4.59 12.37 -14.83
N SER A 245 5.43 12.34 -13.80
CA SER A 245 6.47 13.35 -13.61
C SER A 245 7.59 13.29 -14.64
N GLN A 246 7.71 12.17 -15.36
CA GLN A 246 8.66 11.91 -16.45
C GLN A 246 8.04 12.04 -17.84
N TRP A 247 6.80 12.48 -17.97
CA TRP A 247 6.05 12.60 -19.23
C TRP A 247 5.86 11.27 -20.00
N GLN A 248 5.82 10.16 -19.30
CA GLN A 248 5.67 8.82 -19.90
C GLN A 248 4.18 8.46 -20.04
N PHE A 249 3.52 8.99 -21.06
CA PHE A 249 2.07 8.88 -21.28
C PHE A 249 1.57 7.43 -21.30
N LEU A 250 2.11 6.62 -22.23
CA LEU A 250 1.61 5.26 -22.45
C LEU A 250 1.86 4.36 -21.21
N GLN A 251 3.04 4.43 -20.64
CA GLN A 251 3.40 3.62 -19.49
C GLN A 251 2.56 4.01 -18.26
N ALA A 252 2.36 5.32 -18.01
CA ALA A 252 1.47 5.78 -16.95
C ALA A 252 0.03 5.30 -17.15
N LEU A 253 -0.48 5.31 -18.40
CA LEU A 253 -1.82 4.81 -18.73
C LEU A 253 -1.95 3.31 -18.44
N LEU A 254 -0.94 2.51 -18.80
CA LEU A 254 -0.93 1.07 -18.55
C LEU A 254 -0.94 0.76 -17.05
N HIS A 255 -0.13 1.47 -16.25
CA HIS A 255 -0.16 1.32 -14.80
C HIS A 255 -1.50 1.72 -14.19
N LEU A 256 -2.12 2.81 -14.65
CA LEU A 256 -3.47 3.19 -14.20
C LEU A 256 -4.53 2.16 -14.56
N LYS A 257 -4.45 1.59 -15.76
CA LYS A 257 -5.34 0.51 -16.20
C LYS A 257 -5.20 -0.72 -15.30
N GLU A 258 -3.96 -1.13 -15.01
CA GLU A 258 -3.70 -2.28 -14.16
C GLU A 258 -4.18 -2.05 -12.72
N ALA A 259 -3.89 -0.88 -12.14
CA ALA A 259 -4.41 -0.51 -10.82
C ALA A 259 -5.95 -0.56 -10.78
N HIS A 260 -6.60 -0.03 -11.81
CA HIS A 260 -8.06 -0.04 -11.90
C HIS A 260 -8.63 -1.46 -11.99
N ALA A 261 -7.99 -2.34 -12.78
CA ALA A 261 -8.37 -3.75 -12.91
C ALA A 261 -8.22 -4.48 -11.57
N ARG A 262 -7.07 -4.34 -10.89
CA ARG A 262 -6.85 -4.95 -9.56
C ARG A 262 -7.87 -4.49 -8.52
N LEU A 263 -8.17 -3.20 -8.49
CA LEU A 263 -9.20 -2.66 -7.61
C LEU A 263 -10.60 -3.15 -7.97
N GLY A 264 -10.90 -3.31 -9.27
CA GLY A 264 -12.15 -3.90 -9.75
C GLY A 264 -12.33 -5.34 -9.28
N GLU A 265 -11.31 -6.18 -9.43
CA GLU A 265 -11.28 -7.57 -8.96
C GLU A 265 -11.42 -7.62 -7.42
N TRP A 266 -10.69 -6.79 -6.70
CA TRP A 266 -10.75 -6.73 -5.23
C TRP A 266 -12.14 -6.33 -4.75
N ASN A 267 -12.71 -5.27 -5.32
CA ASN A 267 -14.07 -4.83 -4.99
C ASN A 267 -15.13 -5.89 -5.37
N ALA A 268 -14.96 -6.60 -6.49
CA ALA A 268 -15.88 -7.66 -6.94
C ALA A 268 -15.87 -8.87 -6.00
N SER A 269 -14.70 -9.26 -5.47
CA SER A 269 -14.58 -10.36 -4.50
C SER A 269 -15.37 -10.10 -3.21
N LEU A 270 -15.63 -8.83 -2.89
CA LEU A 270 -16.43 -8.42 -1.73
C LEU A 270 -17.95 -8.47 -1.97
N LEU A 271 -18.36 -8.63 -3.23
CA LEU A 271 -19.76 -8.60 -3.66
C LEU A 271 -20.40 -9.99 -3.80
N LEU A 272 -19.73 -11.07 -3.37
CA LEU A 272 -20.21 -12.44 -3.50
C LEU A 272 -21.58 -12.69 -2.82
N PRO A 273 -22.40 -13.65 -3.32
CA PRO A 273 -23.85 -13.71 -3.11
C PRO A 273 -24.33 -14.03 -1.70
N GLU A 274 -23.50 -14.48 -0.77
CA GLU A 274 -23.91 -14.73 0.61
C GLU A 274 -24.44 -13.48 1.34
N ASN A 275 -24.11 -12.28 0.89
CA ASN A 275 -24.57 -11.01 1.45
C ASN A 275 -25.82 -10.43 0.75
N ARG A 276 -26.41 -11.15 -0.24
CA ARG A 276 -27.58 -10.65 -1.00
C ARG A 276 -28.93 -10.72 -0.27
N ARG A 277 -28.98 -11.23 0.96
CA ARG A 277 -30.24 -11.43 1.69
C ARG A 277 -30.79 -10.20 2.41
N THR A 278 -30.17 -9.04 2.30
CA THR A 278 -30.71 -7.78 2.82
C THR A 278 -30.94 -6.76 1.70
N PRO A 279 -32.19 -6.24 1.52
CA PRO A 279 -32.58 -5.43 0.36
C PRO A 279 -32.17 -3.95 0.42
N SER A 280 -31.17 -3.54 1.17
CA SER A 280 -30.77 -2.14 1.26
C SER A 280 -29.47 -1.86 0.49
N SER A 281 -29.63 -1.61 -0.82
CA SER A 281 -28.54 -1.22 -1.72
C SER A 281 -27.88 0.14 -1.40
N LEU A 282 -28.47 0.95 -0.54
CA LEU A 282 -27.97 2.26 -0.12
C LEU A 282 -26.90 2.21 0.97
N LEU A 283 -26.70 1.06 1.65
CA LEU A 283 -25.73 0.91 2.76
C LEU A 283 -24.37 0.30 2.34
N ARG A 284 -24.13 0.13 1.03
CA ARG A 284 -22.93 -0.61 0.54
C ARG A 284 -21.63 0.16 0.59
N ALA A 285 -21.65 1.48 0.44
CA ALA A 285 -20.46 2.30 0.49
C ALA A 285 -19.85 2.37 1.92
N ASP A 286 -20.69 2.22 2.96
CA ASP A 286 -20.26 2.28 4.36
C ASP A 286 -19.63 0.96 4.87
N ARG A 287 -19.59 -0.09 4.05
CA ARG A 287 -19.08 -1.42 4.45
C ARG A 287 -17.63 -1.70 4.04
N LEU A 288 -17.08 -0.92 3.11
CA LEU A 288 -15.68 -1.13 2.71
C LEU A 288 -14.72 -0.65 3.80
N PRO A 289 -13.67 -1.42 4.10
CA PRO A 289 -12.61 -0.97 5.00
C PRO A 289 -12.02 0.37 4.55
N GLN A 290 -11.55 1.15 5.51
CA GLN A 290 -11.03 2.49 5.24
C GLN A 290 -9.84 2.46 4.27
N LEU A 291 -8.95 1.47 4.38
CA LEU A 291 -7.83 1.28 3.47
C LEU A 291 -8.29 1.09 2.02
N VAL A 292 -9.26 0.19 1.78
CA VAL A 292 -9.83 -0.04 0.43
C VAL A 292 -10.45 1.24 -0.13
N THR A 293 -11.23 1.92 0.70
CA THR A 293 -11.86 3.20 0.34
C THR A 293 -10.81 4.26 -0.01
N TRP A 294 -9.71 4.31 0.74
CA TRP A 294 -8.63 5.25 0.48
C TRP A 294 -7.89 4.94 -0.83
N ILE A 295 -7.55 3.66 -1.13
CA ILE A 295 -6.90 3.28 -2.39
C ILE A 295 -7.81 3.59 -3.59
N ASN A 296 -9.12 3.36 -3.48
CA ASN A 296 -10.08 3.74 -4.53
C ASN A 296 -10.09 5.27 -4.76
N LYS A 297 -10.02 6.08 -3.70
CA LYS A 297 -9.89 7.54 -3.83
C LYS A 297 -8.56 7.95 -4.45
N LEU A 298 -7.46 7.26 -4.10
CA LEU A 298 -6.15 7.48 -4.70
C LEU A 298 -6.17 7.16 -6.20
N ASN A 299 -6.82 6.08 -6.60
CA ASN A 299 -7.02 5.76 -8.02
C ASN A 299 -7.80 6.87 -8.75
N ALA A 300 -8.91 7.35 -8.18
CA ALA A 300 -9.68 8.46 -8.75
C ALA A 300 -8.85 9.75 -8.86
N PHE A 301 -8.03 10.05 -7.84
CA PHE A 301 -7.07 11.16 -7.86
C PHE A 301 -6.06 11.04 -9.01
N MET A 302 -5.46 9.86 -9.16
CA MET A 302 -4.47 9.61 -10.20
C MET A 302 -5.07 9.71 -11.62
N ILE A 303 -6.28 9.20 -11.84
CA ILE A 303 -7.01 9.35 -13.10
C ILE A 303 -7.27 10.83 -13.39
N GLY A 304 -7.72 11.61 -12.40
CA GLY A 304 -7.95 13.05 -12.55
C GLY A 304 -6.68 13.81 -12.91
N LYS A 305 -5.57 13.50 -12.25
CA LYS A 305 -4.27 14.13 -12.51
C LYS A 305 -3.71 13.75 -13.88
N PHE A 306 -3.80 12.48 -14.26
CA PHE A 306 -3.42 11.99 -15.60
C PHE A 306 -4.22 12.73 -16.68
N THR A 307 -5.52 12.85 -16.52
CA THR A 307 -6.40 13.54 -17.47
C THR A 307 -6.03 15.03 -17.62
N LEU A 308 -5.69 15.68 -16.51
CA LEU A 308 -5.25 17.09 -16.55
C LEU A 308 -3.93 17.24 -17.32
N TYR A 309 -2.91 16.42 -16.99
CA TYR A 309 -1.57 16.57 -17.56
C TYR A 309 -1.55 16.20 -19.06
N PHE A 310 -2.26 15.17 -19.44
CA PHE A 310 -2.33 14.71 -20.82
C PHE A 310 -3.61 15.17 -21.55
N TYR A 311 -4.26 16.22 -21.05
CA TYR A 311 -5.51 16.73 -21.63
C TYR A 311 -5.41 17.01 -23.13
N LYS A 312 -4.33 17.65 -23.59
CA LYS A 312 -4.10 17.94 -25.02
C LYS A 312 -3.99 16.68 -25.88
N ILE A 313 -3.38 15.63 -25.33
CA ILE A 313 -3.22 14.34 -26.04
C ILE A 313 -4.58 13.66 -26.14
N LEU A 314 -5.30 13.56 -25.05
CA LEU A 314 -6.63 12.95 -24.99
C LEU A 314 -7.65 13.70 -25.86
N SER A 315 -7.64 15.03 -25.86
CA SER A 315 -8.55 15.85 -26.64
C SER A 315 -8.31 15.81 -28.16
N ARG A 316 -7.18 15.27 -28.60
CA ARG A 316 -6.93 14.99 -30.04
C ARG A 316 -7.56 13.68 -30.51
N GLN A 317 -7.81 12.75 -29.59
CA GLN A 317 -8.35 11.42 -29.87
C GLN A 317 -9.84 11.30 -29.57
N ALA A 318 -10.44 12.32 -28.94
CA ALA A 318 -11.83 12.35 -28.55
C ALA A 318 -12.48 13.68 -28.98
N THR A 319 -13.77 13.65 -29.28
CA THR A 319 -14.54 14.86 -29.54
C THR A 319 -14.70 15.71 -28.27
N GLN A 320 -14.98 16.99 -28.44
CA GLN A 320 -15.22 17.88 -27.29
C GLN A 320 -16.38 17.40 -26.40
N GLN A 321 -17.40 16.78 -27.02
CA GLN A 321 -18.56 16.24 -26.29
C GLN A 321 -18.17 14.99 -25.48
N GLU A 322 -17.35 14.12 -26.03
CA GLU A 322 -16.83 12.94 -25.31
C GLU A 322 -15.97 13.36 -24.14
N MET A 323 -15.09 14.36 -24.32
CA MET A 323 -14.28 14.91 -23.21
C MET A 323 -15.14 15.51 -22.10
N LYS A 324 -16.23 16.22 -22.43
CA LYS A 324 -17.18 16.73 -21.45
C LYS A 324 -17.91 15.61 -20.72
N THR A 325 -18.38 14.59 -21.45
CA THR A 325 -19.05 13.42 -20.89
C THR A 325 -18.10 12.63 -20.00
N PHE A 326 -16.85 12.47 -20.41
CA PHE A 326 -15.82 11.84 -19.60
C PHE A 326 -15.59 12.61 -18.29
N GLY A 327 -15.37 13.92 -18.37
CA GLY A 327 -15.18 14.79 -17.19
C GLY A 327 -16.34 14.72 -16.20
N SER A 328 -17.59 14.71 -16.71
CA SER A 328 -18.78 14.61 -15.85
C SER A 328 -18.92 13.28 -15.10
N LYS A 329 -18.31 12.21 -15.60
CA LYS A 329 -18.26 10.88 -14.95
C LYS A 329 -17.11 10.71 -13.97
N MET A 330 -16.13 11.61 -14.00
CA MET A 330 -14.97 11.54 -13.13
C MET A 330 -15.33 11.97 -11.70
N THR A 331 -14.83 11.25 -10.71
CA THR A 331 -14.96 11.64 -9.30
C THR A 331 -14.18 12.92 -9.00
N ILE A 332 -13.05 13.13 -9.69
CA ILE A 332 -12.18 14.29 -9.52
C ILE A 332 -11.87 14.86 -10.90
N ASP A 333 -12.43 16.03 -11.21
CA ASP A 333 -12.18 16.79 -12.43
C ASP A 333 -11.36 18.05 -12.13
N TYR A 334 -10.05 17.98 -12.36
CA TYR A 334 -9.16 19.14 -12.18
C TYR A 334 -9.32 20.18 -13.27
N CYS A 335 -9.71 19.79 -14.48
CA CYS A 335 -9.96 20.73 -15.58
C CYS A 335 -11.11 21.68 -15.22
N GLN A 336 -12.20 21.13 -14.66
CA GLN A 336 -13.33 21.92 -14.18
C GLN A 336 -12.95 22.82 -12.99
N ARG A 337 -12.08 22.36 -12.09
CA ARG A 337 -11.58 23.18 -10.96
C ARG A 337 -10.76 24.36 -11.46
N ILE A 338 -9.87 24.17 -12.44
CA ILE A 338 -9.09 25.24 -13.07
C ILE A 338 -10.00 26.22 -13.80
N ALA A 339 -10.99 25.73 -14.53
CA ALA A 339 -11.98 26.58 -15.20
C ALA A 339 -12.77 27.43 -14.19
N SER A 340 -13.13 26.84 -13.05
CA SER A 340 -13.81 27.56 -11.96
C SER A 340 -12.91 28.62 -11.32
N LEU A 341 -11.63 28.31 -11.08
CA LEU A 341 -10.65 29.27 -10.58
C LEU A 341 -10.53 30.47 -11.54
N CYS A 342 -10.32 30.21 -12.83
CA CYS A 342 -10.17 31.23 -13.86
C CYS A 342 -11.37 32.17 -13.89
N LYS A 343 -12.59 31.62 -13.92
CA LYS A 343 -13.84 32.41 -13.98
C LYS A 343 -14.10 33.21 -12.72
N LYS A 344 -13.89 32.61 -11.54
CA LYS A 344 -14.21 33.28 -10.25
C LYS A 344 -13.19 34.33 -9.85
N SER A 345 -11.93 34.18 -10.25
CA SER A 345 -10.87 35.17 -9.97
C SER A 345 -10.73 36.25 -11.06
N ASP A 346 -11.55 36.15 -12.12
CA ASP A 346 -11.44 37.04 -13.29
C ASP A 346 -10.04 37.01 -13.92
N ALA A 347 -9.45 35.81 -13.99
CA ALA A 347 -8.18 35.62 -14.65
C ALA A 347 -8.38 35.60 -16.17
N LEU A 348 -7.46 36.25 -16.89
CA LEU A 348 -7.40 36.18 -18.35
C LEU A 348 -7.23 34.75 -18.83
N CYS A 349 -6.31 34.02 -18.20
CA CYS A 349 -6.14 32.60 -18.40
C CYS A 349 -5.40 31.95 -17.24
N VAL A 350 -5.58 30.61 -17.12
CA VAL A 350 -4.78 29.78 -16.23
C VAL A 350 -4.11 28.71 -17.10
N GLN A 351 -2.79 28.60 -16.99
CA GLN A 351 -1.97 27.69 -17.78
C GLN A 351 -1.14 26.77 -16.92
N LEU A 352 -0.90 25.56 -17.38
CA LEU A 352 0.08 24.64 -16.82
C LEU A 352 1.25 24.50 -17.78
N LEU A 353 2.44 24.81 -17.29
CA LEU A 353 3.70 24.63 -18.03
C LEU A 353 4.43 23.42 -17.48
N PHE A 354 4.94 22.58 -18.38
CA PHE A 354 5.78 21.45 -18.05
C PHE A 354 7.24 21.75 -18.39
N GLU A 355 8.16 21.47 -17.48
CA GLU A 355 9.60 21.62 -17.70
C GLU A 355 10.15 20.34 -18.34
N ALA A 356 10.26 20.35 -19.69
CA ALA A 356 10.73 19.22 -20.49
C ALA A 356 12.26 19.09 -20.53
N LEU A 357 12.99 20.08 -19.99
CA LEU A 357 14.45 20.07 -19.98
C LEU A 357 14.99 18.85 -19.21
N GLY A 358 15.85 18.04 -19.87
CA GLY A 358 16.42 16.83 -19.28
C GLY A 358 15.43 15.67 -19.06
N VAL A 359 14.26 15.69 -19.73
CA VAL A 359 13.35 14.55 -19.80
C VAL A 359 13.75 13.70 -21.01
N GLU A 360 14.22 12.49 -20.75
CA GLU A 360 14.56 11.54 -21.81
C GLU A 360 13.29 11.09 -22.54
N GLY A 361 13.34 11.09 -23.87
CA GLY A 361 12.22 10.65 -24.71
C GLY A 361 10.97 11.53 -24.60
N TYR A 362 11.12 12.82 -24.20
CA TYR A 362 9.98 13.75 -24.19
C TYR A 362 9.37 13.89 -25.57
N TYR A 363 8.08 13.64 -25.68
CA TYR A 363 7.31 13.82 -26.91
C TYR A 363 5.97 14.51 -26.60
N GLU A 364 5.74 15.69 -27.16
CA GLU A 364 4.57 16.52 -26.87
C GLU A 364 3.23 15.80 -27.13
N HIS A 365 3.22 14.86 -28.06
CA HIS A 365 2.02 14.11 -28.46
C HIS A 365 1.81 12.81 -27.69
N GLY A 366 2.61 12.56 -26.64
CA GLY A 366 2.45 11.46 -25.67
C GLY A 366 3.24 10.21 -26.02
N TYR A 367 3.09 9.67 -27.22
CA TYR A 367 3.80 8.47 -27.67
C TYR A 367 4.46 8.69 -29.02
N CYS A 368 5.69 8.32 -29.14
CA CYS A 368 6.44 8.29 -30.38
C CYS A 368 6.84 6.85 -30.71
N HIS A 369 6.83 6.50 -31.99
CA HIS A 369 7.33 5.20 -32.45
C HIS A 369 8.81 5.06 -32.04
N PRO A 370 9.27 3.90 -31.56
CA PRO A 370 10.66 3.70 -31.14
C PRO A 370 11.71 4.06 -32.17
N ASP A 371 11.40 3.89 -33.46
CA ASP A 371 12.32 4.19 -34.59
C ASP A 371 12.44 5.70 -34.90
N HIS A 372 11.60 6.53 -34.28
CA HIS A 372 11.71 7.98 -34.46
C HIS A 372 12.60 8.60 -33.41
N VAL A 373 13.67 9.22 -33.87
CA VAL A 373 14.54 10.05 -33.00
C VAL A 373 13.84 11.38 -32.77
N VAL A 374 13.47 11.65 -31.53
CA VAL A 374 12.89 12.93 -31.11
C VAL A 374 13.98 13.79 -30.54
N GLU A 375 14.17 14.98 -31.12
CA GLU A 375 15.11 15.96 -30.56
C GLU A 375 14.54 16.53 -29.25
N ALA A 376 15.43 16.70 -28.25
CA ALA A 376 15.07 17.35 -27.02
C ALA A 376 14.69 18.81 -27.26
N PRO A 377 13.57 19.31 -26.70
CA PRO A 377 13.14 20.68 -26.88
C PRO A 377 14.15 21.67 -26.31
N LYS A 378 14.35 22.80 -27.01
CA LYS A 378 15.35 23.81 -26.68
C LYS A 378 14.69 25.19 -26.44
N GLY A 379 15.28 25.99 -25.58
CA GLY A 379 14.83 27.36 -25.34
C GLY A 379 13.39 27.44 -24.82
N ILE A 380 12.54 28.23 -25.45
CA ILE A 380 11.15 28.43 -25.06
C ILE A 380 10.33 27.12 -25.15
N ASP A 381 10.68 26.25 -26.08
CA ASP A 381 9.97 24.98 -26.27
C ASP A 381 10.28 23.95 -25.21
N SER A 382 11.31 24.18 -24.35
CA SER A 382 11.55 23.40 -23.15
C SER A 382 10.48 23.56 -22.05
N TYR A 383 9.58 24.54 -22.21
CA TYR A 383 8.47 24.78 -21.28
C TYR A 383 7.12 24.75 -22.01
N PRO A 384 6.70 23.59 -22.56
CA PRO A 384 5.42 23.48 -23.24
C PRO A 384 4.25 23.73 -22.29
N VAL A 385 3.22 24.41 -22.81
CA VAL A 385 1.94 24.54 -22.12
C VAL A 385 1.17 23.24 -22.30
N ILE A 386 0.99 22.47 -21.25
CA ILE A 386 0.30 21.17 -21.28
C ILE A 386 -1.22 21.29 -21.12
N TYR A 387 -1.69 22.34 -20.42
CA TYR A 387 -3.10 22.67 -20.26
C TYR A 387 -3.29 24.19 -20.23
N SER A 388 -4.38 24.69 -20.76
CA SER A 388 -4.77 26.10 -20.70
C SER A 388 -6.30 26.25 -20.60
N TYR A 389 -6.75 27.15 -19.76
CA TYR A 389 -8.14 27.57 -19.76
C TYR A 389 -8.22 29.10 -19.77
N PRO A 390 -8.95 29.74 -20.72
CA PRO A 390 -9.61 29.13 -21.88
C PRO A 390 -8.64 28.42 -22.83
N THR A 391 -9.09 27.33 -23.49
CA THR A 391 -8.24 26.53 -24.39
C THR A 391 -7.79 27.28 -25.65
N ILE A 392 -8.53 28.33 -26.04
CA ILE A 392 -8.24 29.15 -27.23
C ILE A 392 -7.14 30.15 -26.95
N TYR A 393 -6.84 30.44 -25.66
CA TYR A 393 -5.83 31.40 -25.30
C TYR A 393 -4.42 30.85 -25.51
N GLN A 394 -3.81 31.19 -26.64
CA GLN A 394 -2.44 30.80 -27.01
C GLN A 394 -1.56 32.06 -27.17
N ASP A 395 -1.56 32.93 -26.19
CA ASP A 395 -0.71 34.13 -26.27
C ASP A 395 0.77 33.73 -26.08
N LYS A 396 1.48 33.68 -27.20
CA LYS A 396 2.92 33.38 -27.23
C LYS A 396 3.75 34.51 -26.59
N GLN A 397 3.19 35.73 -26.40
CA GLN A 397 3.92 36.88 -25.89
C GLN A 397 4.23 36.77 -24.41
N HIS A 398 3.37 36.09 -23.62
CA HIS A 398 3.57 35.91 -22.19
C HIS A 398 4.57 34.81 -21.83
N ARG A 399 4.78 33.85 -22.74
CA ARG A 399 5.56 32.65 -22.50
C ARG A 399 7.04 32.94 -22.10
N PRO A 400 7.77 33.86 -22.78
CA PRO A 400 9.14 34.23 -22.37
C PRO A 400 9.20 34.84 -20.97
N ASN A 401 8.23 35.71 -20.62
CA ASN A 401 8.17 36.29 -19.30
C ASN A 401 7.91 35.27 -18.21
N ILE A 402 6.96 34.35 -18.45
CA ILE A 402 6.65 33.28 -17.52
C ILE A 402 7.87 32.39 -17.27
N ILE A 403 8.60 31.99 -18.33
CA ILE A 403 9.80 31.18 -18.22
C ILE A 403 10.88 31.93 -17.43
N MET A 404 11.08 33.21 -17.71
CA MET A 404 12.01 34.05 -16.94
C MET A 404 11.65 34.10 -15.45
N ILE A 405 10.37 34.23 -15.10
CA ILE A 405 9.92 34.23 -13.71
C ILE A 405 10.17 32.87 -13.07
N ILE A 406 9.82 31.77 -13.74
CA ILE A 406 10.06 30.39 -13.26
C ILE A 406 11.54 30.18 -12.96
N THR A 407 12.43 30.60 -13.88
CA THR A 407 13.87 30.42 -13.74
C THR A 407 14.45 31.29 -12.62
N LYS A 408 14.09 32.57 -12.56
CA LYS A 408 14.60 33.52 -11.56
C LYS A 408 14.06 33.24 -10.15
N LYS A 409 12.86 32.69 -10.03
CA LYS A 409 12.15 32.45 -8.77
C LYS A 409 12.01 30.95 -8.46
N SER A 410 12.94 30.13 -8.98
CA SER A 410 12.90 28.67 -8.81
C SER A 410 12.88 28.27 -7.33
N ASP A 411 13.67 28.94 -6.47
CA ASP A 411 13.77 28.63 -5.05
C ASP A 411 12.47 28.96 -4.30
N ASP A 412 11.85 30.10 -4.61
CA ASP A 412 10.57 30.49 -4.05
C ASP A 412 9.47 29.50 -4.46
N LEU A 413 9.46 29.07 -5.74
CA LEU A 413 8.52 28.07 -6.26
C LEU A 413 8.75 26.67 -5.64
N ASN A 414 9.99 26.29 -5.42
CA ASN A 414 10.33 24.99 -4.80
C ASN A 414 10.03 24.97 -3.29
N SER A 415 9.92 26.15 -2.65
CA SER A 415 9.44 26.27 -1.26
C SER A 415 7.92 26.13 -1.12
N GLU A 416 7.20 25.81 -2.22
CA GLU A 416 5.73 25.69 -2.33
C GLU A 416 4.95 26.99 -2.13
N GLY A 417 5.65 28.13 -2.13
CA GLY A 417 5.07 29.45 -2.10
C GLY A 417 4.37 29.82 -3.41
N ILE A 418 3.51 30.83 -3.34
CA ILE A 418 3.01 31.52 -4.53
C ILE A 418 3.96 32.65 -4.87
N VAL A 419 4.40 32.67 -6.11
CA VAL A 419 5.21 33.74 -6.66
C VAL A 419 4.30 34.73 -7.39
N TYR A 420 4.40 35.99 -7.01
CA TYR A 420 3.73 37.11 -7.67
C TYR A 420 4.73 37.92 -8.49
N PHE A 421 4.31 38.34 -9.67
CA PHE A 421 5.06 39.27 -10.53
C PHE A 421 4.10 40.19 -11.28
N TYR A 422 4.39 41.48 -11.27
CA TYR A 422 3.70 42.48 -12.10
C TYR A 422 4.63 42.96 -13.20
N ASP A 423 4.22 42.80 -14.44
CA ASP A 423 4.92 43.30 -15.61
C ASP A 423 4.35 44.66 -15.99
N SER A 424 5.11 45.73 -15.74
CA SER A 424 4.69 47.11 -16.04
C SER A 424 4.66 47.46 -17.53
N ARG A 425 5.37 46.66 -18.38
CA ARG A 425 5.35 46.86 -19.83
C ARG A 425 4.12 46.27 -20.48
N MET A 426 3.73 45.10 -19.98
CA MET A 426 2.56 44.36 -20.48
C MET A 426 1.29 44.70 -19.70
N GLU A 427 1.42 45.46 -18.60
CA GLU A 427 0.34 45.76 -17.64
C GLU A 427 -0.40 44.48 -17.15
N LYS A 428 0.36 43.43 -16.88
CA LYS A 428 -0.19 42.10 -16.49
C LYS A 428 0.34 41.67 -15.14
N SER A 429 -0.51 41.02 -14.36
CA SER A 429 -0.13 40.36 -13.11
C SER A 429 -0.07 38.85 -13.32
N TYR A 430 0.97 38.22 -12.78
CA TYR A 430 1.22 36.80 -12.85
C TYR A 430 1.28 36.21 -11.44
N PHE A 431 0.53 35.13 -11.20
CA PHE A 431 0.62 34.32 -10.00
C PHE A 431 1.06 32.92 -10.40
N LEU A 432 2.14 32.45 -9.82
CA LEU A 432 2.72 31.14 -10.15
C LEU A 432 2.78 30.27 -8.90
N VAL A 433 2.49 28.97 -9.07
CA VAL A 433 2.65 27.97 -8.03
C VAL A 433 3.09 26.65 -8.65
N LYS A 434 4.03 25.97 -8.01
CA LYS A 434 4.49 24.65 -8.47
C LYS A 434 3.49 23.59 -8.07
N LEU A 435 3.04 22.77 -9.01
CA LEU A 435 2.12 21.64 -8.78
C LEU A 435 2.88 20.34 -8.54
N ASP A 436 3.92 20.09 -9.33
CA ASP A 436 4.85 18.98 -9.23
C ASP A 436 6.27 19.47 -9.54
N PRO A 437 7.32 18.67 -9.34
CA PRO A 437 8.70 19.08 -9.59
C PRO A 437 8.92 19.72 -10.97
N ARG A 438 8.16 19.28 -11.99
CA ARG A 438 8.26 19.78 -13.37
C ARG A 438 7.03 20.52 -13.88
N VAL A 439 6.00 20.73 -13.05
CA VAL A 439 4.74 21.36 -13.47
C VAL A 439 4.48 22.62 -12.67
N THR A 440 4.37 23.73 -13.36
CA THR A 440 4.03 25.04 -12.78
C THR A 440 2.69 25.52 -13.31
N MET A 441 1.78 25.91 -12.42
CA MET A 441 0.53 26.56 -12.75
C MET A 441 0.73 28.07 -12.71
N VAL A 442 0.23 28.76 -13.72
CA VAL A 442 0.30 30.21 -13.88
C VAL A 442 -1.09 30.77 -14.10
N ALA A 443 -1.49 31.75 -13.30
CA ALA A 443 -2.69 32.55 -13.53
C ALA A 443 -2.29 33.98 -13.97
N ILE A 444 -2.87 34.43 -15.08
CA ILE A 444 -2.55 35.73 -15.71
C ILE A 444 -3.77 36.65 -15.60
N TYR A 445 -3.54 37.89 -15.19
CA TYR A 445 -4.58 38.94 -15.03
C TYR A 445 -4.27 40.19 -15.86
N VAL A 446 -5.30 40.79 -16.44
CA VAL A 446 -5.19 41.97 -17.28
C VAL A 446 -4.89 43.21 -16.42
N SER A 447 -5.40 43.24 -15.17
CA SER A 447 -5.23 44.34 -14.25
C SER A 447 -4.14 44.04 -13.22
N ARG A 448 -3.61 45.13 -12.64
CA ARG A 448 -2.71 44.99 -11.49
C ARG A 448 -3.48 44.45 -10.29
N LYS A 449 -3.12 43.25 -9.84
CA LYS A 449 -3.64 42.60 -8.64
C LYS A 449 -2.68 42.80 -7.47
N SER A 450 -3.19 42.75 -6.26
CA SER A 450 -2.33 42.74 -5.07
C SER A 450 -1.60 41.40 -4.93
N GLU A 451 -0.33 41.43 -4.57
CA GLU A 451 0.45 40.25 -4.25
C GLU A 451 -0.22 39.41 -3.14
N ARG A 452 -0.90 40.08 -2.20
CA ARG A 452 -1.60 39.48 -1.06
C ARG A 452 -3.10 39.31 -1.30
N ASP A 453 -3.53 39.18 -2.55
CA ASP A 453 -4.94 38.86 -2.83
C ASP A 453 -5.29 37.53 -2.21
N THR A 454 -6.00 37.60 -1.08
CA THR A 454 -6.30 36.43 -0.25
C THR A 454 -7.11 35.35 -0.99
N TYR A 455 -7.99 35.79 -1.90
CA TYR A 455 -8.81 34.86 -2.68
C TYR A 455 -7.97 34.11 -3.71
N ILE A 456 -7.17 34.78 -4.52
CA ILE A 456 -6.31 34.19 -5.54
C ILE A 456 -5.30 33.28 -4.89
N VAL A 457 -4.61 33.75 -3.85
CA VAL A 457 -3.58 32.98 -3.12
C VAL A 457 -4.18 31.71 -2.52
N SER A 458 -5.29 31.83 -1.78
CA SER A 458 -5.94 30.67 -1.14
C SER A 458 -6.44 29.65 -2.16
N CYS A 459 -7.09 30.09 -3.23
CA CYS A 459 -7.60 29.16 -4.27
C CYS A 459 -6.47 28.44 -5.00
N MET A 460 -5.38 29.12 -5.34
CA MET A 460 -4.23 28.52 -6.00
C MET A 460 -3.50 27.53 -5.09
N GLN A 461 -3.31 27.87 -3.81
CA GLN A 461 -2.72 26.97 -2.82
C GLN A 461 -3.56 25.72 -2.60
N ASP A 462 -4.90 25.89 -2.47
CA ASP A 462 -5.82 24.76 -2.31
C ASP A 462 -5.77 23.81 -3.52
N LEU A 463 -5.83 24.37 -4.74
CA LEU A 463 -5.73 23.59 -5.96
C LEU A 463 -4.37 22.87 -6.08
N ALA A 464 -3.27 23.57 -5.76
CA ALA A 464 -1.94 22.97 -5.75
C ALA A 464 -1.84 21.80 -4.76
N ALA A 465 -2.31 21.98 -3.53
CA ALA A 465 -2.33 20.92 -2.52
C ALA A 465 -3.16 19.71 -2.95
N HIS A 466 -4.26 19.91 -3.69
CA HIS A 466 -5.04 18.82 -4.26
C HIS A 466 -4.27 18.07 -5.36
N VAL A 467 -3.68 18.79 -6.32
CA VAL A 467 -2.96 18.17 -7.45
C VAL A 467 -1.65 17.51 -7.02
N ARG A 468 -0.97 18.01 -5.99
CA ARG A 468 0.20 17.37 -5.38
C ARG A 468 -0.15 16.07 -4.67
N GLY A 469 -1.40 15.90 -4.27
CA GLY A 469 -1.85 14.73 -3.53
C GLY A 469 -1.77 14.86 -2.00
N ASN A 470 -1.30 16.00 -1.46
CA ASN A 470 -1.17 16.18 0.00
C ASN A 470 -2.48 15.87 0.73
N LYS A 471 -3.62 16.27 0.15
CA LYS A 471 -4.93 15.99 0.74
C LYS A 471 -5.30 14.51 0.71
N ILE A 472 -5.07 13.82 -0.40
CA ILE A 472 -5.41 12.40 -0.52
C ILE A 472 -4.53 11.53 0.38
N PHE A 473 -3.23 11.82 0.45
CA PHE A 473 -2.33 11.10 1.35
C PHE A 473 -2.58 11.44 2.83
N GLY A 474 -2.97 12.68 3.14
CA GLY A 474 -3.40 13.08 4.48
C GLY A 474 -4.67 12.35 4.97
N MET A 475 -5.53 11.87 4.05
CA MET A 475 -6.72 11.07 4.38
C MET A 475 -6.40 9.65 4.86
N LEU A 476 -5.13 9.21 4.82
CA LEU A 476 -4.71 7.96 5.48
C LEU A 476 -5.01 7.98 6.98
N LYS A 477 -4.94 9.15 7.60
CA LYS A 477 -5.28 9.29 9.02
C LYS A 477 -6.78 9.27 9.24
N PRO A 478 -7.32 8.36 10.07
CA PRO A 478 -8.73 8.37 10.45
C PRO A 478 -9.11 9.70 11.14
N GLY A 479 -10.22 10.29 10.71
CA GLY A 479 -10.74 11.54 11.32
C GLY A 479 -10.37 12.84 10.61
N ASN A 480 -9.49 12.84 9.62
CA ASN A 480 -9.30 13.98 8.71
C ASN A 480 -10.40 13.93 7.63
N LYS A 481 -11.50 14.62 7.88
CA LYS A 481 -12.57 14.88 6.90
C LYS A 481 -12.28 16.12 6.08
#